data_23c6d03c34d975fb939c50c838d39839
#
_entry.id   23c6d03c34d975fb939c50c838d39839
#
_cell.length_a   1.000
_cell.length_b   1.000
_cell.length_c   1.000
_cell.angle_alpha   90.00
_cell.angle_beta   90.00
_cell.angle_gamma   90.00
#
_symmetry.space_group_name_H-M   'P 1'
#
loop_
_entity.id
_entity.type
_entity.pdbx_description
1 polymer ?
#
loop_
_entity_poly.entity_id
_entity_poly.type
_entity_poly.pdbx_seq_one_letter_code
_entity_poly.pdbx_strand_id
1 'polypeptide(L)'
;MKNRVLEISGALSQLFFPKHCLGCGSDLVSDKNPICAACIQQLPLTKFENFAENPVERIFWGRVKIKAASAHYYFTKDSRLQQIIHQFKYKSRLEVGIYFGKKIGKALTESGRFNDIQAIVPLPLFRVREKIRGFNQAEILCRGISEKMGVPLYSQTISRQSSTKTQTTKDRIARWQNMKGKFQITSPGPLLNKHVLLVDDIITTGATLDACANVLQEIDGISISIAALAYTVL
;
A
#
# COMPACT_ATOMS: atom_id res chain seq x y z
N MET A 1 26.02 -24.84 -19.29
CA MET A 1 26.30 -23.81 -20.30
C MET A 1 25.23 -22.75 -20.42
N LYS A 2 23.92 -23.05 -20.33
CA LYS A 2 22.82 -22.05 -20.43
C LYS A 2 22.86 -20.94 -19.35
N ASN A 3 23.25 -21.23 -18.10
CA ASN A 3 23.31 -20.21 -17.04
C ASN A 3 24.41 -19.15 -17.26
N ARG A 4 25.59 -19.53 -17.79
CA ARG A 4 26.68 -18.58 -18.06
C ARG A 4 26.37 -17.57 -19.17
N VAL A 5 25.63 -17.97 -20.17
CA VAL A 5 25.22 -17.07 -21.28
C VAL A 5 24.22 -16.01 -20.79
N LEU A 6 23.31 -16.38 -19.88
CA LEU A 6 22.36 -15.45 -19.26
C LEU A 6 23.04 -14.46 -18.31
N GLU A 7 24.08 -14.88 -17.59
CA GLU A 7 24.87 -14.00 -16.73
C GLU A 7 25.70 -12.98 -17.52
N ILE A 8 26.29 -13.40 -18.64
CA ILE A 8 27.09 -12.53 -19.51
C ILE A 8 26.18 -11.51 -20.24
N SER A 9 25.00 -11.92 -20.69
CA SER A 9 24.03 -11.00 -21.30
C SER A 9 23.49 -9.97 -20.31
N GLY A 10 23.31 -10.36 -19.04
CA GLY A 10 22.94 -9.46 -17.93
C GLY A 10 24.04 -8.44 -17.61
N ALA A 11 25.31 -8.86 -17.59
CA ALA A 11 26.44 -7.98 -17.32
C ALA A 11 26.68 -6.96 -18.44
N LEU A 12 26.55 -7.36 -19.71
CA LEU A 12 26.60 -6.46 -20.86
C LEU A 12 25.44 -5.48 -20.90
N SER A 13 24.24 -5.92 -20.56
CA SER A 13 23.07 -5.04 -20.43
C SER A 13 23.25 -3.98 -19.34
N GLN A 14 23.89 -4.32 -18.22
CA GLN A 14 24.18 -3.37 -17.14
C GLN A 14 25.24 -2.32 -17.54
N LEU A 15 26.15 -2.64 -18.44
CA LEU A 15 27.14 -1.69 -18.93
C LEU A 15 26.50 -0.56 -19.78
N PHE A 16 25.47 -0.88 -20.56
CA PHE A 16 24.79 0.08 -21.43
C PHE A 16 23.54 0.71 -20.77
N PHE A 17 22.91 0.01 -19.81
CA PHE A 17 21.73 0.45 -19.08
C PHE A 17 21.93 0.21 -17.57
N PRO A 18 22.80 0.98 -16.91
CA PRO A 18 23.08 0.78 -15.51
C PRO A 18 21.80 1.02 -14.68
N LYS A 19 21.52 0.12 -13.76
CA LYS A 19 20.45 0.30 -12.79
C LYS A 19 20.94 1.25 -11.70
N HIS A 20 20.16 2.29 -11.45
CA HIS A 20 20.48 3.27 -10.43
C HIS A 20 19.53 3.15 -9.25
N CYS A 21 20.05 3.42 -8.06
CA CYS A 21 19.26 3.50 -6.83
C CYS A 21 18.18 4.57 -6.95
N LEU A 22 16.93 4.20 -6.70
CA LEU A 22 15.80 5.10 -6.81
C LEU A 22 15.77 6.19 -5.73
N GLY A 23 16.63 6.07 -4.70
CA GLY A 23 16.76 7.07 -3.64
C GLY A 23 17.90 8.07 -3.84
N CYS A 24 19.08 7.62 -4.34
CA CYS A 24 20.27 8.48 -4.45
C CYS A 24 20.94 8.49 -5.82
N GLY A 25 20.45 7.68 -6.78
CA GLY A 25 21.03 7.59 -8.12
C GLY A 25 22.33 6.76 -8.20
N SER A 26 22.84 6.20 -7.09
CA SER A 26 24.06 5.37 -7.11
C SER A 26 23.81 4.06 -7.86
N ASP A 27 24.86 3.47 -8.41
CA ASP A 27 24.88 2.18 -9.11
C ASP A 27 24.96 0.95 -8.17
N LEU A 28 25.05 1.18 -6.86
CA LEU A 28 25.13 0.15 -5.81
C LEU A 28 23.76 -0.53 -5.55
N VAL A 29 23.12 -0.99 -6.60
CA VAL A 29 21.85 -1.73 -6.55
C VAL A 29 21.96 -3.07 -7.24
N SER A 30 21.10 -4.01 -6.86
CA SER A 30 21.00 -5.33 -7.48
C SER A 30 19.66 -5.50 -8.19
N ASP A 31 19.54 -6.54 -9.00
CA ASP A 31 18.28 -6.88 -9.69
C ASP A 31 17.12 -7.12 -8.73
N LYS A 32 17.41 -7.54 -7.50
CA LYS A 32 16.42 -7.81 -6.46
C LYS A 32 16.11 -6.61 -5.56
N ASN A 33 17.00 -5.60 -5.52
CA ASN A 33 16.89 -4.45 -4.62
C ASN A 33 17.03 -3.14 -5.42
N PRO A 34 15.92 -2.47 -5.75
CA PRO A 34 15.93 -1.22 -6.51
C PRO A 34 16.44 -0.01 -5.70
N ILE A 35 16.76 -0.22 -4.42
CA ILE A 35 17.24 0.80 -3.49
C ILE A 35 18.49 0.27 -2.80
N CYS A 36 19.58 1.06 -2.77
CA CYS A 36 20.81 0.67 -2.13
C CYS A 36 20.70 0.59 -0.60
N ALA A 37 21.59 -0.17 0.04
CA ALA A 37 21.56 -0.39 1.49
C ALA A 37 21.62 0.92 2.30
N ALA A 38 22.44 1.88 1.89
CA ALA A 38 22.54 3.18 2.54
C ALA A 38 21.23 3.96 2.52
N CYS A 39 20.51 3.94 1.38
CA CYS A 39 19.19 4.58 1.29
C CYS A 39 18.15 3.89 2.16
N ILE A 40 18.15 2.54 2.19
CA ILE A 40 17.20 1.78 3.02
C ILE A 40 17.41 2.08 4.52
N GLN A 41 18.66 2.14 4.98
CA GLN A 41 18.98 2.43 6.38
C GLN A 41 18.55 3.84 6.82
N GLN A 42 18.44 4.78 5.89
CA GLN A 42 18.02 6.15 6.16
C GLN A 42 16.51 6.36 6.08
N LEU A 43 15.72 5.34 5.69
CA LEU A 43 14.27 5.47 5.69
C LEU A 43 13.73 5.45 7.12
N PRO A 44 12.88 6.43 7.49
CA PRO A 44 12.41 6.57 8.86
C PRO A 44 11.31 5.54 9.19
N LEU A 45 11.68 4.40 9.79
CA LEU A 45 10.74 3.38 10.24
C LEU A 45 9.87 3.89 11.39
N THR A 46 8.58 3.57 11.37
CA THR A 46 7.65 3.89 12.45
C THR A 46 7.64 2.82 13.54
N LYS A 47 7.77 1.55 13.14
CA LYS A 47 7.58 0.35 13.97
C LYS A 47 6.20 0.25 14.63
N PHE A 48 5.18 0.90 14.05
CA PHE A 48 3.81 0.91 14.57
C PHE A 48 3.14 -0.46 14.60
N GLU A 49 3.62 -1.41 13.82
CA GLU A 49 3.17 -2.80 13.86
C GLU A 49 3.38 -3.47 15.22
N ASN A 50 4.33 -3.00 16.03
CA ASN A 50 4.71 -3.65 17.30
C ASN A 50 3.86 -3.25 18.50
N PHE A 51 3.08 -2.16 18.43
CA PHE A 51 2.31 -1.69 19.58
C PHE A 51 0.92 -1.17 19.21
N ALA A 52 -0.02 -1.40 20.09
CA ALA A 52 -1.39 -0.91 19.98
C ALA A 52 -1.47 0.59 20.29
N GLU A 53 -2.60 1.20 19.92
CA GLU A 53 -2.88 2.62 20.14
C GLU A 53 -1.86 3.57 19.52
N ASN A 54 -1.19 3.09 18.47
CA ASN A 54 -0.25 3.88 17.71
C ASN A 54 -0.95 5.04 16.96
N PRO A 55 -0.21 6.05 16.48
CA PRO A 55 -0.79 7.22 15.83
C PRO A 55 -1.69 6.87 14.62
N VAL A 56 -1.42 5.77 13.91
CA VAL A 56 -2.25 5.35 12.77
C VAL A 56 -3.58 4.76 13.25
N GLU A 57 -3.60 3.96 14.30
CA GLU A 57 -4.84 3.41 14.88
C GLU A 57 -5.75 4.53 15.40
N ARG A 58 -5.16 5.55 16.04
CA ARG A 58 -5.91 6.69 16.60
C ARG A 58 -6.67 7.49 15.54
N ILE A 59 -6.21 7.50 14.28
CA ILE A 59 -6.92 8.15 13.16
C ILE A 59 -8.33 7.58 12.98
N PHE A 60 -8.51 6.28 13.24
CA PHE A 60 -9.77 5.55 13.00
C PHE A 60 -10.68 5.49 14.21
N TRP A 61 -10.25 5.95 15.39
CA TRP A 61 -11.07 5.95 16.60
C TRP A 61 -12.35 6.75 16.42
N GLY A 62 -13.48 6.15 16.78
CA GLY A 62 -14.81 6.74 16.63
C GLY A 62 -15.31 6.86 15.18
N ARG A 63 -14.53 6.39 14.18
CA ARG A 63 -14.91 6.46 12.75
C ARG A 63 -15.26 5.10 12.19
N VAL A 64 -14.38 4.12 12.36
CA VAL A 64 -14.53 2.76 11.88
C VAL A 64 -13.88 1.79 12.85
N LYS A 65 -14.51 0.63 13.07
CA LYS A 65 -13.95 -0.41 13.96
C LYS A 65 -12.88 -1.19 13.22
N ILE A 66 -11.65 -1.11 13.71
CA ILE A 66 -10.51 -1.89 13.21
C ILE A 66 -9.87 -2.68 14.35
N LYS A 67 -9.18 -3.81 14.02
CA LYS A 67 -8.41 -4.60 14.98
C LYS A 67 -7.04 -3.99 15.24
N ALA A 68 -6.34 -3.62 14.18
CA ALA A 68 -5.00 -3.02 14.24
C ALA A 68 -4.74 -2.15 13.02
N ALA A 69 -3.83 -1.19 13.13
CA ALA A 69 -3.32 -0.45 11.99
C ALA A 69 -1.82 -0.17 12.12
N SER A 70 -1.13 -0.13 10.96
CA SER A 70 0.28 0.23 10.89
C SER A 70 0.60 0.97 9.59
N ALA A 71 1.65 1.77 9.63
CA ALA A 71 2.31 2.29 8.44
C ALA A 71 3.82 2.13 8.63
N HIS A 72 4.52 1.63 7.60
CA HIS A 72 5.89 1.16 7.77
C HIS A 72 6.91 2.29 7.94
N TYR A 73 6.69 3.44 7.25
CA TYR A 73 7.59 4.61 7.30
C TYR A 73 6.85 5.89 7.67
N TYR A 74 7.58 6.83 8.29
CA TYR A 74 7.14 8.23 8.32
C TYR A 74 7.31 8.86 6.95
N PHE A 75 6.30 9.59 6.48
CA PHE A 75 6.36 10.38 5.25
C PHE A 75 6.61 11.85 5.59
N THR A 76 7.72 12.37 5.12
CA THR A 76 8.05 13.80 5.22
C THR A 76 8.25 14.39 3.83
N LYS A 77 7.92 15.65 3.67
CA LYS A 77 8.13 16.37 2.42
C LYS A 77 9.63 16.46 2.12
N ASP A 78 9.99 16.47 0.84
CA ASP A 78 11.37 16.55 0.34
C ASP A 78 12.33 15.43 0.81
N SER A 79 11.74 14.32 1.28
CA SER A 79 12.49 13.15 1.76
C SER A 79 12.85 12.19 0.62
N ARG A 80 13.83 11.32 0.89
CA ARG A 80 14.16 10.19 -0.01
C ARG A 80 12.98 9.27 -0.23
N LEU A 81 12.17 9.03 0.79
CA LEU A 81 10.97 8.21 0.66
C LEU A 81 9.99 8.84 -0.33
N GLN A 82 9.80 10.15 -0.29
CA GLN A 82 8.95 10.87 -1.26
C GLN A 82 9.46 10.69 -2.69
N GLN A 83 10.77 10.82 -2.91
CA GLN A 83 11.38 10.61 -4.23
C GLN A 83 11.14 9.19 -4.75
N ILE A 84 11.34 8.19 -3.91
CA ILE A 84 11.11 6.78 -4.25
C ILE A 84 9.64 6.52 -4.57
N ILE A 85 8.70 7.02 -3.73
CA ILE A 85 7.26 6.88 -3.95
C ILE A 85 6.84 7.62 -5.23
N HIS A 86 7.43 8.76 -5.54
CA HIS A 86 7.15 9.46 -6.79
C HIS A 86 7.57 8.63 -8.02
N GLN A 87 8.75 8.02 -7.99
CA GLN A 87 9.18 7.12 -9.06
C GLN A 87 8.27 5.89 -9.19
N PHE A 88 7.86 5.31 -8.07
CA PHE A 88 6.89 4.22 -8.04
C PHE A 88 5.56 4.63 -8.69
N LYS A 89 5.05 5.84 -8.39
CA LYS A 89 3.75 6.33 -8.91
C LYS A 89 3.76 6.68 -10.41
N TYR A 90 4.88 7.15 -10.95
CA TYR A 90 4.89 7.80 -12.26
C TYR A 90 5.88 7.20 -13.28
N LYS A 91 6.75 6.28 -12.87
CA LYS A 91 7.73 5.64 -13.77
C LYS A 91 7.52 4.13 -13.89
N SER A 92 6.35 3.61 -13.55
CA SER A 92 5.97 2.19 -13.66
C SER A 92 6.99 1.21 -13.04
N ARG A 93 7.64 1.62 -11.96
CA ARG A 93 8.63 0.81 -11.24
C ARG A 93 7.93 -0.16 -10.27
N LEU A 94 7.25 -1.17 -10.83
CA LEU A 94 6.46 -2.14 -10.05
C LEU A 94 7.31 -2.91 -9.04
N GLU A 95 8.57 -3.17 -9.37
CA GLU A 95 9.53 -3.83 -8.49
C GLU A 95 9.70 -3.15 -7.13
N VAL A 96 9.53 -1.82 -7.09
CA VAL A 96 9.58 -1.02 -5.85
C VAL A 96 8.41 -1.35 -4.95
N GLY A 97 7.20 -1.42 -5.51
CA GLY A 97 6.00 -1.75 -4.75
C GLY A 97 6.06 -3.17 -4.18
N ILE A 98 6.51 -4.15 -4.98
CA ILE A 98 6.70 -5.53 -4.52
C ILE A 98 7.78 -5.58 -3.41
N TYR A 99 8.90 -4.88 -3.59
CA TYR A 99 9.98 -4.81 -2.60
C TYR A 99 9.48 -4.26 -1.26
N PHE A 100 8.78 -3.12 -1.26
CA PHE A 100 8.22 -2.56 -0.04
C PHE A 100 7.09 -3.41 0.54
N GLY A 101 6.26 -4.00 -0.30
CA GLY A 101 5.25 -4.95 0.13
C GLY A 101 5.84 -6.12 0.93
N LYS A 102 6.96 -6.71 0.45
CA LYS A 102 7.70 -7.75 1.18
C LYS A 102 8.24 -7.25 2.53
N LYS A 103 8.74 -6.01 2.60
CA LYS A 103 9.20 -5.40 3.85
C LYS A 103 8.06 -5.23 4.84
N ILE A 104 6.91 -4.69 4.38
CA ILE A 104 5.70 -4.54 5.19
C ILE A 104 5.23 -5.92 5.67
N GLY A 105 5.05 -6.89 4.77
CA GLY A 105 4.60 -8.23 5.12
C GLY A 105 5.51 -8.92 6.14
N LYS A 106 6.84 -8.74 6.03
CA LYS A 106 7.80 -9.23 7.02
C LYS A 106 7.55 -8.60 8.40
N ALA A 107 7.47 -7.27 8.46
CA ALA A 107 7.27 -6.53 9.71
C ALA A 107 5.94 -6.91 10.40
N LEU A 108 4.85 -7.02 9.61
CA LEU A 108 3.55 -7.43 10.12
C LEU A 108 3.57 -8.84 10.70
N THR A 109 4.23 -9.80 10.03
CA THR A 109 4.37 -11.18 10.53
C THR A 109 5.21 -11.21 11.82
N GLU A 110 6.34 -10.51 11.85
CA GLU A 110 7.25 -10.50 13.00
C GLU A 110 6.65 -9.82 14.25
N SER A 111 5.69 -8.88 14.07
CA SER A 111 5.01 -8.20 15.18
C SER A 111 4.06 -9.10 15.97
N GLY A 112 3.59 -10.18 15.41
CA GLY A 112 2.59 -11.08 15.97
C GLY A 112 1.15 -10.52 15.98
N ARG A 113 0.95 -9.21 15.82
CA ARG A 113 -0.36 -8.55 15.89
C ARG A 113 -1.24 -8.74 14.65
N PHE A 114 -0.66 -9.21 13.54
CA PHE A 114 -1.33 -9.39 12.25
C PHE A 114 -1.34 -10.84 11.78
N ASN A 115 -1.08 -11.81 12.68
CA ASN A 115 -0.93 -13.22 12.32
C ASN A 115 -2.25 -13.90 11.94
N ASP A 116 -3.38 -13.36 12.34
CA ASP A 116 -4.72 -13.86 12.04
C ASP A 116 -5.34 -13.27 10.75
N ILE A 117 -4.57 -12.52 9.97
CA ILE A 117 -4.99 -12.03 8.65
C ILE A 117 -5.22 -13.21 7.68
N GLN A 118 -6.39 -13.22 7.04
CA GLN A 118 -6.84 -14.28 6.13
C GLN A 118 -7.08 -13.82 4.70
N ALA A 119 -7.12 -12.50 4.47
CA ALA A 119 -7.30 -11.92 3.16
C ALA A 119 -6.60 -10.54 3.09
N ILE A 120 -6.05 -10.21 1.93
CA ILE A 120 -5.46 -8.89 1.66
C ILE A 120 -6.29 -8.21 0.58
N VAL A 121 -6.64 -6.95 0.82
CA VAL A 121 -7.45 -6.14 -0.11
C VAL A 121 -6.75 -4.80 -0.34
N PRO A 122 -6.42 -4.45 -1.59
CA PRO A 122 -5.88 -3.12 -1.91
C PRO A 122 -6.99 -2.08 -1.85
N LEU A 123 -6.68 -0.89 -1.34
CA LEU A 123 -7.57 0.25 -1.49
C LEU A 123 -7.76 0.57 -2.97
N PRO A 124 -9.02 0.59 -3.48
CA PRO A 124 -9.25 0.87 -4.90
C PRO A 124 -8.88 2.29 -5.28
N LEU A 125 -8.17 2.43 -6.40
CA LEU A 125 -7.83 3.72 -6.99
C LEU A 125 -9.00 4.22 -7.88
N PHE A 126 -9.13 5.52 -8.05
CA PHE A 126 -10.04 6.06 -9.07
C PHE A 126 -9.62 5.60 -10.47
N ARG A 127 -10.57 5.12 -11.29
CA ARG A 127 -10.32 4.62 -12.66
C ARG A 127 -9.52 5.60 -13.52
N VAL A 128 -9.77 6.91 -13.38
CA VAL A 128 -9.01 7.94 -14.11
C VAL A 128 -7.54 7.95 -13.69
N ARG A 129 -7.27 7.87 -12.38
CA ARG A 129 -5.90 7.82 -11.86
C ARG A 129 -5.18 6.52 -12.22
N GLU A 130 -5.91 5.40 -12.20
CA GLU A 130 -5.39 4.10 -12.61
C GLU A 130 -5.02 4.09 -14.10
N LYS A 131 -5.85 4.66 -14.97
CA LYS A 131 -5.53 4.83 -16.41
C LYS A 131 -4.28 5.69 -16.63
N ILE A 132 -4.13 6.80 -15.88
CA ILE A 132 -2.95 7.68 -16.00
C ILE A 132 -1.67 6.99 -15.50
N ARG A 133 -1.76 6.21 -14.43
CA ARG A 133 -0.61 5.54 -13.80
C ARG A 133 -0.31 4.16 -14.38
N GLY A 134 -1.28 3.54 -15.07
CA GLY A 134 -1.22 2.19 -15.60
C GLY A 134 -1.45 1.07 -14.58
N PHE A 135 -1.51 1.38 -13.26
CA PHE A 135 -1.69 0.40 -12.19
C PHE A 135 -2.17 1.05 -10.88
N ASN A 136 -2.67 0.21 -9.97
CA ASN A 136 -2.98 0.58 -8.59
C ASN A 136 -1.77 0.30 -7.67
N GLN A 137 -1.22 1.34 -7.04
CA GLN A 137 -0.04 1.24 -6.17
C GLN A 137 -0.29 0.33 -4.96
N ALA A 138 -1.49 0.45 -4.35
CA ALA A 138 -1.88 -0.40 -3.22
C ALA A 138 -1.90 -1.88 -3.63
N GLU A 139 -2.35 -2.21 -4.85
CA GLU A 139 -2.33 -3.58 -5.35
C GLU A 139 -0.92 -4.14 -5.50
N ILE A 140 0.02 -3.34 -6.03
CA ILE A 140 1.41 -3.79 -6.16
C ILE A 140 2.07 -4.02 -4.78
N LEU A 141 1.78 -3.17 -3.80
CA LEU A 141 2.20 -3.41 -2.41
C LEU A 141 1.59 -4.71 -1.87
N CYS A 142 0.29 -4.92 -2.09
CA CYS A 142 -0.41 -6.13 -1.67
C CYS A 142 0.19 -7.41 -2.24
N ARG A 143 0.66 -7.41 -3.50
CA ARG A 143 1.35 -8.57 -4.10
C ARG A 143 2.59 -8.95 -3.29
N GLY A 144 3.42 -7.96 -2.91
CA GLY A 144 4.59 -8.21 -2.07
C GLY A 144 4.24 -8.66 -0.65
N ILE A 145 3.18 -8.09 -0.05
CA ILE A 145 2.67 -8.51 1.27
C ILE A 145 2.16 -9.95 1.21
N SER A 146 1.33 -10.26 0.22
CA SER A 146 0.76 -11.59 -0.02
C SER A 146 1.83 -12.65 -0.17
N GLU A 147 2.85 -12.38 -1.00
CA GLU A 147 3.98 -13.29 -1.20
C GLU A 147 4.74 -13.54 0.12
N LYS A 148 4.89 -12.50 0.96
CA LYS A 148 5.65 -12.62 2.21
C LYS A 148 4.87 -13.27 3.35
N MET A 149 3.56 -12.99 3.47
CA MET A 149 2.70 -13.52 4.53
C MET A 149 2.07 -14.87 4.17
N GLY A 150 2.06 -15.27 2.89
CA GLY A 150 1.34 -16.45 2.42
C GLY A 150 -0.19 -16.28 2.44
N VAL A 151 -0.70 -15.05 2.45
CA VAL A 151 -2.12 -14.73 2.56
C VAL A 151 -2.67 -14.32 1.19
N PRO A 152 -3.84 -14.82 0.75
CA PRO A 152 -4.39 -14.53 -0.57
C PRO A 152 -4.78 -13.05 -0.75
N LEU A 153 -4.52 -12.54 -1.97
CA LEU A 153 -4.86 -11.19 -2.42
C LEU A 153 -6.18 -11.22 -3.19
N TYR A 154 -7.11 -10.33 -2.80
CA TYR A 154 -8.41 -10.14 -3.45
C TYR A 154 -8.56 -8.70 -3.96
N SER A 155 -8.08 -8.43 -5.18
CA SER A 155 -8.05 -7.06 -5.74
C SER A 155 -9.36 -6.58 -6.35
N GLN A 156 -10.32 -7.50 -6.59
CA GLN A 156 -11.58 -7.19 -7.29
C GLN A 156 -12.82 -7.26 -6.40
N THR A 157 -12.68 -7.36 -5.08
CA THR A 157 -13.79 -7.49 -4.14
C THR A 157 -14.49 -6.19 -3.82
N ILE A 158 -13.79 -5.08 -4.01
CA ILE A 158 -14.32 -3.72 -3.83
C ILE A 158 -13.82 -2.82 -4.96
N SER A 159 -14.67 -1.93 -5.42
CA SER A 159 -14.36 -0.95 -6.47
C SER A 159 -14.62 0.47 -6.01
N ARG A 160 -13.93 1.44 -6.63
CA ARG A 160 -14.14 2.86 -6.41
C ARG A 160 -14.90 3.45 -7.58
N GLN A 161 -16.08 3.98 -7.31
CA GLN A 161 -16.90 4.63 -8.33
C GLN A 161 -16.30 6.01 -8.71
N SER A 162 -16.37 6.37 -9.99
CA SER A 162 -16.09 7.73 -10.43
C SER A 162 -17.20 8.64 -9.88
N SER A 163 -16.81 9.73 -9.20
CA SER A 163 -17.79 10.76 -8.91
C SER A 163 -18.33 11.28 -10.25
N THR A 164 -19.60 11.02 -10.55
CA THR A 164 -20.34 11.80 -11.54
C THR A 164 -20.23 13.27 -11.14
N LYS A 165 -19.78 14.09 -12.09
CA LYS A 165 -19.69 15.54 -11.96
C LYS A 165 -21.02 16.11 -11.42
N THR A 166 -20.88 17.21 -10.70
CA THR A 166 -21.84 18.17 -10.20
C THR A 166 -22.31 17.97 -8.76
N GLN A 167 -21.61 18.70 -7.87
CA GLN A 167 -22.29 19.73 -7.07
C GLN A 167 -21.25 20.56 -6.31
N THR A 168 -21.06 21.78 -6.75
CA THR A 168 -20.51 22.90 -5.99
C THR A 168 -21.49 23.23 -4.87
N THR A 169 -21.31 22.67 -3.69
CA THR A 169 -21.96 23.17 -2.48
C THR A 169 -21.06 22.89 -1.28
N LYS A 170 -20.80 23.96 -0.56
CA LYS A 170 -19.90 24.08 0.58
C LYS A 170 -20.59 23.55 1.85
N ASP A 171 -20.65 22.20 2.04
CA ASP A 171 -21.11 21.67 3.33
C ASP A 171 -20.23 20.51 3.79
N ARG A 172 -19.75 20.60 5.03
CA ARG A 172 -18.91 19.61 5.69
C ARG A 172 -19.64 18.25 5.85
N ILE A 173 -20.96 18.31 6.06
CA ILE A 173 -21.85 17.15 6.18
C ILE A 173 -22.06 16.49 4.81
N ALA A 174 -22.24 17.28 3.75
CA ALA A 174 -22.35 16.77 2.38
C ALA A 174 -21.05 16.10 1.89
N ARG A 175 -19.87 16.54 2.36
CA ARG A 175 -18.60 15.84 2.08
C ARG A 175 -18.54 14.47 2.73
N TRP A 176 -19.08 14.30 3.93
CA TRP A 176 -19.10 13.01 4.62
C TRP A 176 -20.09 12.03 3.98
N GLN A 177 -21.29 12.49 3.62
CA GLN A 177 -22.29 11.70 2.89
C GLN A 177 -21.84 11.36 1.46
N ASN A 178 -21.13 12.27 0.76
CA ASN A 178 -20.52 12.03 -0.55
C ASN A 178 -19.35 11.02 -0.51
N MET A 179 -18.82 10.67 0.65
CA MET A 179 -17.77 9.65 0.77
C MET A 179 -18.35 8.24 0.86
N LYS A 180 -19.55 8.02 1.43
CA LYS A 180 -20.20 6.71 1.50
C LYS A 180 -20.53 6.12 0.11
N GLY A 181 -20.83 6.95 -0.90
CA GLY A 181 -21.12 6.50 -2.28
C GLY A 181 -19.89 6.25 -3.18
N LYS A 182 -18.65 6.37 -2.64
CA LYS A 182 -17.44 6.24 -3.47
C LYS A 182 -16.92 4.80 -3.63
N PHE A 183 -17.31 3.89 -2.75
CA PHE A 183 -16.90 2.49 -2.79
C PHE A 183 -18.12 1.59 -2.93
N GLN A 184 -17.94 0.47 -3.61
CA GLN A 184 -18.97 -0.55 -3.81
C GLN A 184 -18.33 -1.93 -3.69
N ILE A 185 -18.95 -2.81 -2.91
CA ILE A 185 -18.60 -4.22 -2.85
C ILE A 185 -19.01 -4.86 -4.18
N THR A 186 -18.08 -5.51 -4.85
CA THR A 186 -18.30 -6.19 -6.13
C THR A 186 -18.40 -7.70 -5.96
N SER A 187 -17.70 -8.28 -4.97
CA SER A 187 -17.72 -9.71 -4.68
C SER A 187 -17.45 -9.95 -3.18
N PRO A 188 -18.50 -10.05 -2.35
CA PRO A 188 -18.33 -10.24 -0.90
C PRO A 188 -17.87 -11.64 -0.51
N GLY A 189 -18.25 -12.68 -1.27
CA GLY A 189 -18.05 -14.09 -0.90
C GLY A 189 -16.65 -14.45 -0.40
N PRO A 190 -15.57 -14.06 -1.09
CA PRO A 190 -14.22 -14.34 -0.65
C PRO A 190 -13.81 -13.72 0.69
N LEU A 191 -14.57 -12.74 1.21
CA LEU A 191 -14.26 -11.99 2.44
C LEU A 191 -15.17 -12.33 3.62
N LEU A 192 -16.22 -13.15 3.41
CA LEU A 192 -17.15 -13.55 4.47
C LEU A 192 -16.41 -14.21 5.63
N ASN A 193 -16.71 -13.76 6.85
CA ASN A 193 -16.13 -14.25 8.11
C ASN A 193 -14.59 -14.21 8.15
N LYS A 194 -13.95 -13.29 7.42
CA LYS A 194 -12.49 -13.18 7.38
C LYS A 194 -11.95 -11.96 8.10
N HIS A 195 -10.72 -12.10 8.58
CA HIS A 195 -9.91 -10.96 8.98
C HIS A 195 -9.14 -10.44 7.76
N VAL A 196 -9.47 -9.23 7.35
CA VAL A 196 -8.97 -8.58 6.14
C VAL A 196 -7.92 -7.53 6.47
N LEU A 197 -6.81 -7.53 5.73
CA LEU A 197 -5.84 -6.45 5.70
C LEU A 197 -6.15 -5.50 4.54
N LEU A 198 -6.67 -4.30 4.84
CA LEU A 198 -6.87 -3.23 3.86
C LEU A 198 -5.57 -2.42 3.72
N VAL A 199 -5.06 -2.28 2.49
CA VAL A 199 -3.74 -1.69 2.23
C VAL A 199 -3.82 -0.45 1.36
N ASP A 200 -3.05 0.59 1.73
CA ASP A 200 -2.85 1.81 0.92
C ASP A 200 -1.35 2.16 0.79
N ASP A 201 -1.02 3.13 -0.05
CA ASP A 201 0.35 3.63 -0.20
C ASP A 201 0.71 4.67 0.89
N ILE A 202 -0.14 5.66 1.15
CA ILE A 202 0.14 6.73 2.13
C ILE A 202 -1.12 7.07 2.93
N ILE A 203 -1.01 7.00 4.24
CA ILE A 203 -2.03 7.51 5.16
C ILE A 203 -1.72 8.98 5.48
N THR A 204 -2.68 9.84 5.20
CA THR A 204 -2.69 11.24 5.62
C THR A 204 -3.75 11.44 6.71
N THR A 205 -4.95 11.84 6.37
CA THR A 205 -6.10 11.96 7.28
C THR A 205 -6.84 10.64 7.51
N GLY A 206 -6.49 9.57 6.80
CA GLY A 206 -7.17 8.27 6.83
C GLY A 206 -8.56 8.24 6.19
N ALA A 207 -9.08 9.39 5.72
CA ALA A 207 -10.48 9.51 5.27
C ALA A 207 -10.87 8.56 4.11
N THR A 208 -9.95 8.19 3.25
CA THR A 208 -10.22 7.25 2.14
C THR A 208 -10.30 5.81 2.64
N LEU A 209 -9.38 5.43 3.54
CA LEU A 209 -9.37 4.12 4.19
C LEU A 209 -10.60 3.95 5.09
N ASP A 210 -10.96 4.98 5.86
CA ASP A 210 -12.18 5.03 6.67
C ASP A 210 -13.43 4.75 5.82
N ALA A 211 -13.62 5.48 4.72
CA ALA A 211 -14.76 5.28 3.84
C ALA A 211 -14.80 3.88 3.21
N CYS A 212 -13.65 3.33 2.83
CA CYS A 212 -13.56 1.98 2.27
C CYS A 212 -13.82 0.92 3.33
N ALA A 213 -13.25 1.06 4.53
CA ALA A 213 -13.42 0.12 5.63
C ALA A 213 -14.87 0.10 6.14
N ASN A 214 -15.56 1.25 6.21
CA ASN A 214 -16.99 1.29 6.55
C ASN A 214 -17.85 0.50 5.56
N VAL A 215 -17.55 0.56 4.25
CA VAL A 215 -18.26 -0.24 3.24
C VAL A 215 -17.92 -1.73 3.39
N LEU A 216 -16.65 -2.08 3.64
CA LEU A 216 -16.27 -3.47 3.88
C LEU A 216 -16.95 -4.06 5.12
N GLN A 217 -17.23 -3.27 6.16
CA GLN A 217 -17.93 -3.72 7.38
C GLN A 217 -19.39 -4.16 7.13
N GLU A 218 -19.96 -3.86 5.96
CA GLU A 218 -21.27 -4.37 5.54
C GLU A 218 -21.22 -5.88 5.20
N ILE A 219 -20.02 -6.48 5.07
CA ILE A 219 -19.84 -7.91 4.83
C ILE A 219 -19.93 -8.67 6.16
N ASP A 220 -20.77 -9.70 6.21
CA ASP A 220 -21.02 -10.48 7.42
C ASP A 220 -19.74 -11.13 7.96
N GLY A 221 -19.53 -10.97 9.27
CA GLY A 221 -18.44 -11.57 10.02
C GLY A 221 -17.04 -11.03 9.68
N ILE A 222 -16.93 -9.96 8.89
CA ILE A 222 -15.62 -9.37 8.54
C ILE A 222 -14.99 -8.69 9.76
N SER A 223 -13.68 -8.80 9.88
CA SER A 223 -12.88 -7.92 10.72
C SER A 223 -11.77 -7.28 9.90
N ILE A 224 -11.35 -6.07 10.25
CA ILE A 224 -10.47 -5.27 9.40
C ILE A 224 -9.24 -4.83 10.20
N SER A 225 -8.06 -5.00 9.61
CA SER A 225 -6.83 -4.28 9.96
C SER A 225 -6.36 -3.46 8.76
N ILE A 226 -5.55 -2.45 9.02
CA ILE A 226 -5.06 -1.51 8.01
C ILE A 226 -3.55 -1.52 7.97
N ALA A 227 -2.98 -1.51 6.75
CA ALA A 227 -1.55 -1.30 6.56
C ALA A 227 -1.28 -0.27 5.47
N ALA A 228 -0.19 0.49 5.60
CA ALA A 228 0.28 1.39 4.56
C ALA A 228 1.80 1.39 4.46
N LEU A 229 2.31 1.83 3.29
CA LEU A 229 3.73 2.05 3.12
C LEU A 229 4.20 3.22 4.00
N ALA A 230 3.42 4.31 4.06
CA ALA A 230 3.84 5.49 4.80
C ALA A 230 2.68 6.23 5.50
N TYR A 231 3.06 6.98 6.54
CA TYR A 231 2.18 7.84 7.33
C TYR A 231 2.73 9.27 7.37
N THR A 232 1.89 10.23 7.04
CA THR A 232 2.23 11.67 7.14
C THR A 232 1.90 12.18 8.53
N VAL A 233 2.93 12.67 9.25
CA VAL A 233 2.71 13.42 10.49
C VAL A 233 2.10 14.77 10.11
N LEU A 234 0.91 15.07 10.62
CA LEU A 234 0.19 16.33 10.42
C LEU A 234 0.71 17.38 11.40
#